data_068f1667075dab758afe05fc076b11cc
#
_entry.id   068f1667075dab758afe05fc076b11cc
#
_cell.length_a   1.000
_cell.length_b   1.000
_cell.length_c   1.000
_cell.angle_alpha   90.00
_cell.angle_beta   90.00
_cell.angle_gamma   90.00
#
_symmetry.space_group_name_H-M   'P 1'
#
loop_
_entity.id
_entity.type
_entity.pdbx_description
1 polymer ?
#
loop_
_entity_poly.entity_id
_entity_poly.type
_entity_poly.pdbx_seq_one_letter_code
_entity_poly.pdbx_strand_id
1 'polypeptide(L)'
;MQPKMSKVRRRIRSTNILAIDEISMISAPTLDLIDQVLQAVRENNKPMGGMQIVLFGDFLQLPPVNRYGENFDFCFNSQVWQNLQLEVIILDKIFRQDDQDFVKILQDLRFGKISKTSQEVLSSRINNLDQNNIIRPTILTTHNVKVEKINNEFLKKIPSEEIIHHAKFEGNEYKIEFLKKNCLALENLKLKIGAQVMMIKNTYQKDGIINGSLGVIKSFSSKKNYPIVQFANFRELTIGPEEWLLEHFDYESKTLVTEAKMTQIPLILAWAMTIHKSQGLTLDKIACDLKDSFSEGQAYVALSRARSLEGITIDSIDFSKISANQEAIKFYQKYG
;
A
#
# COMPACT_ATOMS: atom_id res chain seq x y z
N MET A 1 14.46 -14.48 -39.36
CA MET A 1 14.69 -13.35 -38.44
C MET A 1 14.16 -13.76 -37.07
N GLN A 2 15.04 -14.09 -36.13
CA GLN A 2 14.58 -14.38 -34.76
C GLN A 2 13.90 -13.10 -34.20
N PRO A 3 12.70 -13.19 -33.60
CA PRO A 3 12.07 -12.05 -32.99
C PRO A 3 13.03 -11.49 -31.95
N LYS A 4 13.29 -10.15 -32.02
CA LYS A 4 14.08 -9.46 -31.01
C LYS A 4 13.60 -9.95 -29.65
N MET A 5 14.47 -10.69 -28.96
CA MET A 5 14.17 -11.22 -27.62
C MET A 5 13.69 -10.05 -26.78
N SER A 6 12.50 -10.14 -26.21
CA SER A 6 11.88 -9.02 -25.53
C SER A 6 12.86 -8.47 -24.49
N LYS A 7 12.90 -7.15 -24.30
CA LYS A 7 13.72 -6.49 -23.29
C LYS A 7 13.60 -7.15 -21.91
N VAL A 8 12.41 -7.73 -21.63
CA VAL A 8 12.13 -8.50 -20.40
C VAL A 8 13.01 -9.75 -20.31
N ARG A 9 13.10 -10.57 -21.37
CA ARG A 9 13.94 -11.78 -21.36
C ARG A 9 15.42 -11.44 -21.11
N ARG A 10 15.92 -10.37 -21.75
CA ARG A 10 17.31 -9.93 -21.57
C ARG A 10 17.55 -9.51 -20.11
N ARG A 11 16.62 -8.73 -19.52
CA ARG A 11 16.69 -8.33 -18.11
C ARG A 11 16.73 -9.53 -17.17
N ILE A 12 15.81 -10.50 -17.35
CA ILE A 12 15.78 -11.72 -16.53
C ILE A 12 17.10 -12.49 -16.63
N ARG A 13 17.67 -12.63 -17.84
CA ARG A 13 18.93 -13.35 -18.05
C ARG A 13 20.14 -12.68 -17.37
N SER A 14 20.16 -11.36 -17.28
CA SER A 14 21.26 -10.59 -16.68
C SER A 14 21.09 -10.32 -15.19
N THR A 15 19.93 -10.63 -14.61
CA THR A 15 19.64 -10.43 -13.19
C THR A 15 20.23 -11.58 -12.35
N ASN A 16 20.96 -11.26 -11.29
CA ASN A 16 21.52 -12.24 -10.36
C ASN A 16 20.70 -12.39 -9.08
N ILE A 17 20.00 -11.34 -8.66
CA ILE A 17 19.21 -11.30 -7.44
C ILE A 17 17.80 -10.86 -7.80
N LEU A 18 16.79 -11.59 -7.32
CA LEU A 18 15.38 -11.21 -7.39
C LEU A 18 14.86 -10.95 -5.97
N ALA A 19 14.48 -9.71 -5.69
CA ALA A 19 13.79 -9.35 -4.47
C ALA A 19 12.29 -9.26 -4.74
N ILE A 20 11.47 -9.91 -3.90
CA ILE A 20 10.00 -9.86 -3.96
C ILE A 20 9.51 -9.32 -2.63
N ASP A 21 8.90 -8.16 -2.66
CA ASP A 21 8.25 -7.55 -1.50
C ASP A 21 6.77 -7.97 -1.42
N GLU A 22 6.18 -7.89 -0.22
CA GLU A 22 4.79 -8.29 0.07
C GLU A 22 4.47 -9.71 -0.41
N ILE A 23 5.36 -10.67 -0.14
CA ILE A 23 5.26 -12.06 -0.61
C ILE A 23 3.98 -12.75 -0.13
N SER A 24 3.36 -12.29 0.96
CA SER A 24 2.09 -12.80 1.48
C SER A 24 0.93 -12.68 0.47
N MET A 25 1.03 -11.76 -0.48
CA MET A 25 0.02 -11.53 -1.51
C MET A 25 0.21 -12.41 -2.75
N ILE A 26 1.26 -13.21 -2.80
CA ILE A 26 1.53 -14.16 -3.89
C ILE A 26 1.01 -15.55 -3.49
N SER A 27 0.18 -16.16 -4.36
CA SER A 27 -0.29 -17.53 -4.15
C SER A 27 0.75 -18.57 -4.57
N ALA A 28 0.61 -19.81 -4.07
CA ALA A 28 1.49 -20.93 -4.43
C ALA A 28 1.55 -21.16 -5.94
N PRO A 29 0.42 -21.25 -6.68
CA PRO A 29 0.48 -21.41 -8.13
C PRO A 29 1.19 -20.24 -8.83
N THR A 30 1.07 -19.02 -8.30
CA THR A 30 1.75 -17.86 -8.88
C THR A 30 3.26 -17.95 -8.70
N LEU A 31 3.73 -18.36 -7.51
CA LEU A 31 5.17 -18.53 -7.25
C LEU A 31 5.76 -19.64 -8.12
N ASP A 32 5.06 -20.77 -8.26
CA ASP A 32 5.47 -21.88 -9.14
C ASP A 32 5.52 -21.43 -10.62
N LEU A 33 4.57 -20.61 -11.06
CA LEU A 33 4.59 -20.04 -12.42
C LEU A 33 5.79 -19.10 -12.62
N ILE A 34 6.11 -18.26 -11.63
CA ILE A 34 7.29 -17.40 -11.67
C ILE A 34 8.55 -18.26 -11.85
N ASP A 35 8.70 -19.33 -11.07
CA ASP A 35 9.84 -20.25 -11.17
C ASP A 35 9.96 -20.84 -12.57
N GLN A 36 8.87 -21.41 -13.12
CA GLN A 36 8.85 -21.98 -14.47
C GLN A 36 9.27 -20.97 -15.53
N VAL A 37 8.76 -19.74 -15.46
CA VAL A 37 9.13 -18.66 -16.40
C VAL A 37 10.61 -18.31 -16.29
N LEU A 38 11.13 -18.22 -15.07
CA LEU A 38 12.53 -17.87 -14.82
C LEU A 38 13.47 -18.98 -15.30
N GLN A 39 13.15 -20.27 -15.03
CA GLN A 39 13.90 -21.41 -15.54
C GLN A 39 13.93 -21.43 -17.08
N ALA A 40 12.76 -21.26 -17.71
CA ALA A 40 12.66 -21.26 -19.17
C ALA A 40 13.43 -20.10 -19.83
N VAL A 41 13.33 -18.88 -19.25
CA VAL A 41 14.00 -17.70 -19.81
C VAL A 41 15.53 -17.78 -19.63
N ARG A 42 15.99 -18.28 -18.50
CA ARG A 42 17.42 -18.40 -18.17
C ARG A 42 18.06 -19.69 -18.71
N GLU A 43 17.24 -20.59 -19.26
CA GLU A 43 17.69 -21.92 -19.72
C GLU A 43 18.44 -22.67 -18.60
N ASN A 44 17.89 -22.61 -17.38
CA ASN A 44 18.50 -23.16 -16.18
C ASN A 44 17.43 -23.79 -15.29
N ASN A 45 17.46 -25.09 -15.11
CA ASN A 45 16.48 -25.89 -14.37
C ASN A 45 16.63 -25.81 -12.82
N LYS A 46 17.59 -25.04 -12.31
CA LYS A 46 17.66 -24.77 -10.87
C LYS A 46 16.48 -23.90 -10.45
N PRO A 47 16.00 -24.01 -9.19
CA PRO A 47 14.94 -23.16 -8.68
C PRO A 47 15.20 -21.68 -8.99
N MET A 48 14.16 -20.98 -9.41
CA MET A 48 14.19 -19.57 -9.88
C MET A 48 15.22 -19.28 -10.98
N GLY A 49 15.51 -20.28 -11.83
CA GLY A 49 16.52 -20.16 -12.86
C GLY A 49 17.92 -19.91 -12.32
N GLY A 50 18.22 -20.34 -11.10
CA GLY A 50 19.51 -20.19 -10.42
C GLY A 50 19.80 -18.77 -9.95
N MET A 51 18.79 -17.89 -9.78
CA MET A 51 18.94 -16.58 -9.15
C MET A 51 18.94 -16.71 -7.62
N GLN A 52 19.64 -15.80 -6.96
CA GLN A 52 19.44 -15.57 -5.52
C GLN A 52 18.08 -14.90 -5.31
N ILE A 53 17.32 -15.41 -4.35
CA ILE A 53 15.97 -14.88 -4.02
C ILE A 53 15.99 -14.25 -2.65
N VAL A 54 15.37 -13.07 -2.53
CA VAL A 54 15.13 -12.40 -1.26
C VAL A 54 13.64 -12.06 -1.19
N LEU A 55 12.94 -12.62 -0.21
CA LEU A 55 11.51 -12.46 -0.04
C LEU A 55 11.23 -11.64 1.21
N PHE A 56 10.37 -10.63 1.10
CA PHE A 56 9.93 -9.79 2.21
C PHE A 56 8.42 -9.89 2.35
N GLY A 57 7.91 -9.90 3.58
CA GLY A 57 6.47 -9.85 3.84
C GLY A 57 6.09 -10.42 5.20
N ASP A 58 4.79 -10.42 5.45
CA ASP A 58 4.19 -10.93 6.68
C ASP A 58 2.91 -11.71 6.34
N PHE A 59 2.94 -13.03 6.49
CA PHE A 59 1.79 -13.91 6.19
C PHE A 59 0.59 -13.73 7.13
N LEU A 60 0.74 -12.99 8.22
CA LEU A 60 -0.35 -12.60 9.12
C LEU A 60 -0.99 -11.25 8.72
N GLN A 61 -0.50 -10.61 7.65
CA GLN A 61 -1.16 -9.50 6.98
C GLN A 61 -2.19 -10.01 5.96
N LEU A 62 -2.43 -9.23 4.89
CA LEU A 62 -3.42 -9.62 3.89
C LEU A 62 -2.94 -10.83 3.06
N PRO A 63 -3.78 -11.86 2.92
CA PRO A 63 -3.48 -13.01 2.06
C PRO A 63 -3.62 -12.65 0.57
N PRO A 64 -3.26 -13.57 -0.35
CA PRO A 64 -3.51 -13.41 -1.76
C PRO A 64 -4.96 -13.08 -2.06
N VAL A 65 -5.19 -12.13 -2.98
CA VAL A 65 -6.55 -11.73 -3.38
C VAL A 65 -7.18 -12.83 -4.21
N ASN A 66 -8.25 -13.43 -3.69
CA ASN A 66 -9.03 -14.40 -4.41
C ASN A 66 -10.09 -13.73 -5.29
N ARG A 67 -9.97 -13.88 -6.62
CA ARG A 67 -10.91 -13.27 -7.58
C ARG A 67 -12.15 -14.12 -7.86
N TYR A 68 -12.13 -15.39 -7.50
CA TYR A 68 -13.15 -16.38 -7.93
C TYR A 68 -13.80 -17.15 -6.77
N GLY A 69 -13.56 -16.76 -5.50
CA GLY A 69 -14.12 -17.46 -4.34
C GLY A 69 -13.49 -18.81 -4.02
N GLU A 70 -12.40 -19.18 -4.70
CA GLU A 70 -11.62 -20.38 -4.40
C GLU A 70 -10.74 -20.14 -3.17
N ASN A 71 -10.42 -21.18 -2.42
CA ASN A 71 -9.45 -21.08 -1.34
C ASN A 71 -8.08 -20.70 -1.94
N PHE A 72 -7.44 -19.67 -1.36
CA PHE A 72 -6.06 -19.35 -1.73
C PHE A 72 -5.12 -20.32 -1.03
N ASP A 73 -3.98 -20.56 -1.66
CA ASP A 73 -2.88 -21.31 -1.08
C ASP A 73 -1.67 -20.38 -0.95
N PHE A 74 -1.07 -20.32 0.24
CA PHE A 74 0.08 -19.47 0.46
C PHE A 74 1.30 -19.91 -0.33
N CYS A 75 2.12 -18.97 -0.75
CA CYS A 75 3.32 -19.27 -1.53
C CYS A 75 4.31 -20.20 -0.81
N PHE A 76 4.30 -20.27 0.51
CA PHE A 76 5.15 -21.20 1.26
C PHE A 76 4.70 -22.68 1.11
N ASN A 77 3.52 -22.95 0.56
CA ASN A 77 3.04 -24.28 0.20
C ASN A 77 3.44 -24.69 -1.24
N SER A 78 4.02 -23.77 -2.02
CA SER A 78 4.43 -24.05 -3.38
C SER A 78 5.58 -25.07 -3.46
N GLN A 79 5.64 -25.80 -4.56
CA GLN A 79 6.73 -26.76 -4.80
C GLN A 79 8.10 -26.06 -4.85
N VAL A 80 8.15 -24.88 -5.48
CA VAL A 80 9.41 -24.14 -5.57
C VAL A 80 9.87 -23.62 -4.22
N TRP A 81 8.97 -23.19 -3.33
CA TRP A 81 9.33 -22.78 -1.96
C TRP A 81 10.05 -23.91 -1.22
N GLN A 82 9.54 -25.13 -1.31
CA GLN A 82 10.18 -26.29 -0.69
C GLN A 82 11.57 -26.58 -1.27
N ASN A 83 11.73 -26.36 -2.58
CA ASN A 83 12.99 -26.62 -3.27
C ASN A 83 14.07 -25.53 -3.04
N LEU A 84 13.64 -24.30 -2.67
CA LEU A 84 14.56 -23.17 -2.48
C LEU A 84 15.40 -23.27 -1.21
N GLN A 85 14.98 -24.07 -0.21
CA GLN A 85 15.67 -24.19 1.09
C GLN A 85 15.97 -22.82 1.71
N LEU A 86 14.94 -21.96 1.76
CA LEU A 86 15.06 -20.59 2.23
C LEU A 86 15.49 -20.53 3.71
N GLU A 87 16.45 -19.66 4.00
CA GLU A 87 16.73 -19.20 5.35
C GLU A 87 15.66 -18.17 5.74
N VAL A 88 14.93 -18.42 6.84
CA VAL A 88 13.87 -17.54 7.31
C VAL A 88 14.37 -16.72 8.48
N ILE A 89 14.31 -15.39 8.35
CA ILE A 89 14.68 -14.43 9.38
C ILE A 89 13.42 -13.69 9.83
N ILE A 90 13.10 -13.78 11.12
CA ILE A 90 11.97 -13.06 11.72
C ILE A 90 12.50 -11.76 12.32
N LEU A 91 11.95 -10.62 11.83
CA LEU A 91 12.25 -9.30 12.38
C LEU A 91 11.32 -9.03 13.55
N ASP A 92 11.85 -8.76 14.72
CA ASP A 92 11.14 -8.55 15.97
C ASP A 92 11.00 -7.08 16.37
N LYS A 93 11.90 -6.23 15.87
CA LYS A 93 11.92 -4.81 16.22
C LYS A 93 10.92 -3.99 15.40
N ILE A 94 10.01 -3.33 16.10
CA ILE A 94 9.00 -2.43 15.51
C ILE A 94 9.49 -1.00 15.56
N PHE A 95 9.46 -0.29 14.41
CA PHE A 95 9.91 1.09 14.27
C PHE A 95 8.78 2.08 13.97
N ARG A 96 7.57 1.57 13.66
CA ARG A 96 6.44 2.42 13.28
C ARG A 96 5.73 3.02 14.47
N GLN A 97 5.62 2.27 15.55
CA GLN A 97 4.94 2.65 16.78
C GLN A 97 5.95 2.68 17.93
N ASP A 98 5.91 3.77 18.73
CA ASP A 98 6.76 3.93 19.92
C ASP A 98 6.04 3.48 21.21
N ASP A 99 4.69 3.45 21.21
CA ASP A 99 3.84 3.06 22.32
C ASP A 99 3.80 1.52 22.48
N GLN A 100 4.37 1.03 23.57
CA GLN A 100 4.48 -0.41 23.84
C GLN A 100 3.11 -1.07 24.11
N ASP A 101 2.15 -0.34 24.68
CA ASP A 101 0.81 -0.87 24.92
C ASP A 101 0.07 -1.02 23.58
N PHE A 102 0.23 -0.06 22.69
CA PHE A 102 -0.31 -0.18 21.34
C PHE A 102 0.36 -1.30 20.53
N VAL A 103 1.67 -1.44 20.63
CA VAL A 103 2.42 -2.54 20.01
C VAL A 103 1.86 -3.89 20.48
N LYS A 104 1.59 -4.05 21.79
CA LYS A 104 1.00 -5.28 22.35
C LYS A 104 -0.39 -5.55 21.79
N ILE A 105 -1.24 -4.51 21.68
CA ILE A 105 -2.57 -4.65 21.05
C ILE A 105 -2.45 -5.12 19.60
N LEU A 106 -1.51 -4.56 18.83
CA LEU A 106 -1.25 -4.95 17.45
C LEU A 106 -0.75 -6.41 17.35
N GLN A 107 0.07 -6.86 18.31
CA GLN A 107 0.49 -8.28 18.38
C GLN A 107 -0.71 -9.20 18.70
N ASP A 108 -1.56 -8.84 19.64
CA ASP A 108 -2.80 -9.57 19.94
C ASP A 108 -3.67 -9.72 18.67
N LEU A 109 -3.88 -8.63 17.93
CA LEU A 109 -4.63 -8.61 16.68
C LEU A 109 -3.96 -9.46 15.60
N ARG A 110 -2.63 -9.35 15.46
CA ARG A 110 -1.83 -10.07 14.47
C ARG A 110 -2.00 -11.59 14.60
N PHE A 111 -2.07 -12.09 15.84
CA PHE A 111 -2.26 -13.51 16.11
C PHE A 111 -3.73 -13.92 16.34
N GLY A 112 -4.67 -12.98 16.24
CA GLY A 112 -6.09 -13.25 16.45
C GLY A 112 -6.44 -13.67 17.89
N LYS A 113 -5.60 -13.30 18.88
CA LYS A 113 -5.77 -13.63 20.30
C LYS A 113 -5.87 -12.36 21.13
N ILE A 114 -7.04 -11.76 21.16
CA ILE A 114 -7.22 -10.44 21.77
C ILE A 114 -7.49 -10.60 23.27
N SER A 115 -6.57 -10.10 24.10
CA SER A 115 -6.69 -10.06 25.55
C SER A 115 -7.86 -9.17 26.00
N LYS A 116 -8.41 -9.39 27.19
CA LYS A 116 -9.47 -8.52 27.75
C LYS A 116 -9.02 -7.05 27.83
N THR A 117 -7.79 -6.83 28.26
CA THR A 117 -7.20 -5.50 28.34
C THR A 117 -7.16 -4.83 26.97
N SER A 118 -6.72 -5.54 25.93
CA SER A 118 -6.71 -5.02 24.54
C SER A 118 -8.13 -4.73 24.04
N GLN A 119 -9.13 -5.56 24.40
CA GLN A 119 -10.53 -5.29 24.07
C GLN A 119 -11.07 -4.04 24.75
N GLU A 120 -10.75 -3.81 26.03
CA GLU A 120 -11.16 -2.61 26.77
C GLU A 120 -10.55 -1.35 26.15
N VAL A 121 -9.25 -1.37 25.83
CA VAL A 121 -8.56 -0.24 25.19
C VAL A 121 -9.15 0.04 23.81
N LEU A 122 -9.34 -0.96 22.96
CA LEU A 122 -9.95 -0.76 21.63
C LEU A 122 -11.41 -0.28 21.74
N SER A 123 -12.16 -0.77 22.72
CA SER A 123 -13.53 -0.33 22.98
C SER A 123 -13.60 1.15 23.38
N SER A 124 -12.60 1.68 24.09
CA SER A 124 -12.52 3.11 24.42
C SER A 124 -12.29 4.01 23.20
N ARG A 125 -11.89 3.43 22.06
CA ARG A 125 -11.71 4.15 20.79
C ARG A 125 -12.96 4.19 19.92
N ILE A 126 -14.06 3.55 20.36
CA ILE A 126 -15.33 3.56 19.64
C ILE A 126 -15.94 4.97 19.70
N ASN A 127 -16.26 5.50 18.49
CA ASN A 127 -16.84 6.85 18.30
C ASN A 127 -16.05 8.00 18.94
N ASN A 128 -14.77 7.78 19.22
CA ASN A 128 -13.89 8.79 19.80
C ASN A 128 -13.35 9.72 18.71
N LEU A 129 -14.23 10.58 18.17
CA LEU A 129 -13.87 11.59 17.17
C LEU A 129 -13.42 12.86 17.86
N ASP A 130 -12.19 13.26 17.62
CA ASP A 130 -11.72 14.60 17.97
C ASP A 130 -12.31 15.63 16.99
N GLN A 131 -13.37 16.30 17.39
CA GLN A 131 -14.14 17.23 16.55
C GLN A 131 -13.37 18.54 16.24
N ASN A 132 -12.31 18.84 16.97
CA ASN A 132 -11.57 20.11 16.85
C ASN A 132 -10.44 20.08 15.82
N ASN A 133 -10.20 18.97 15.15
CA ASN A 133 -9.12 18.86 14.19
C ASN A 133 -9.56 19.21 12.76
N ILE A 134 -8.74 20.03 12.10
CA ILE A 134 -8.91 20.40 10.68
C ILE A 134 -8.83 19.15 9.77
N ILE A 135 -7.99 18.18 10.14
CA ILE A 135 -7.81 16.91 9.43
C ILE A 135 -8.64 15.84 10.11
N ARG A 136 -9.59 15.27 9.38
CA ARG A 136 -10.41 14.14 9.83
C ARG A 136 -9.63 12.83 9.74
N PRO A 137 -9.95 11.82 10.55
CA PRO A 137 -9.41 10.48 10.36
C PRO A 137 -9.73 9.95 8.95
N THR A 138 -8.74 9.30 8.31
CA THR A 138 -8.97 8.65 7.02
C THR A 138 -9.75 7.36 7.23
N ILE A 139 -10.91 7.23 6.59
CA ILE A 139 -11.76 6.05 6.67
C ILE A 139 -11.12 4.91 5.87
N LEU A 140 -10.74 3.84 6.56
CA LEU A 140 -10.23 2.63 5.94
C LEU A 140 -11.37 1.67 5.64
N THR A 141 -11.50 1.25 4.39
CA THR A 141 -12.56 0.35 3.91
C THR A 141 -12.00 -0.73 2.99
N THR A 142 -12.81 -1.72 2.67
CA THR A 142 -12.38 -2.88 1.88
C THR A 142 -12.52 -2.69 0.37
N HIS A 143 -13.43 -1.82 -0.09
CA HIS A 143 -13.85 -1.73 -1.50
C HIS A 143 -13.58 -0.34 -2.10
N ASN A 144 -12.98 -0.31 -3.31
CA ASN A 144 -12.71 0.95 -4.03
C ASN A 144 -13.98 1.78 -4.31
N VAL A 145 -15.10 1.13 -4.63
CA VAL A 145 -16.38 1.82 -4.90
C VAL A 145 -16.84 2.63 -3.68
N LYS A 146 -16.70 2.07 -2.47
CA LYS A 146 -17.02 2.77 -1.22
C LYS A 146 -16.09 3.97 -1.00
N VAL A 147 -14.79 3.83 -1.29
CA VAL A 147 -13.80 4.91 -1.23
C VAL A 147 -14.18 6.06 -2.14
N GLU A 148 -14.44 5.78 -3.41
CA GLU A 148 -14.81 6.80 -4.40
C GLU A 148 -16.09 7.53 -4.00
N LYS A 149 -17.09 6.80 -3.54
CA LYS A 149 -18.36 7.37 -3.06
C LYS A 149 -18.09 8.34 -1.90
N ILE A 150 -17.38 7.92 -0.86
CA ILE A 150 -17.08 8.74 0.32
C ILE A 150 -16.30 10.00 -0.08
N ASN A 151 -15.20 9.85 -0.82
CA ASN A 151 -14.37 10.98 -1.23
C ASN A 151 -15.16 11.98 -2.10
N ASN A 152 -15.98 11.50 -3.03
CA ASN A 152 -16.81 12.35 -3.86
C ASN A 152 -17.93 13.06 -3.07
N GLU A 153 -18.55 12.39 -2.10
CA GLU A 153 -19.58 12.99 -1.25
C GLU A 153 -18.99 14.12 -0.37
N PHE A 154 -17.82 13.90 0.22
CA PHE A 154 -17.15 14.96 0.98
C PHE A 154 -16.70 16.12 0.09
N LEU A 155 -16.14 15.85 -1.09
CA LEU A 155 -15.74 16.89 -2.02
C LEU A 155 -16.94 17.72 -2.51
N LYS A 156 -18.08 17.10 -2.77
CA LYS A 156 -19.32 17.78 -3.19
C LYS A 156 -19.87 18.72 -2.11
N LYS A 157 -19.72 18.36 -0.82
CA LYS A 157 -20.18 19.19 0.30
C LYS A 157 -19.38 20.47 0.49
N ILE A 158 -18.20 20.57 -0.10
CA ILE A 158 -17.38 21.78 -0.04
C ILE A 158 -17.91 22.80 -1.06
N PRO A 159 -18.28 24.02 -0.62
CA PRO A 159 -18.93 25.01 -1.49
C PRO A 159 -17.97 25.72 -2.47
N SER A 160 -16.63 25.59 -2.26
CA SER A 160 -15.64 26.27 -3.12
C SER A 160 -15.62 25.67 -4.53
N GLU A 161 -15.13 26.47 -5.48
CA GLU A 161 -14.95 26.07 -6.87
C GLU A 161 -14.02 24.85 -7.00
N GLU A 162 -14.34 23.94 -7.93
CA GLU A 162 -13.55 22.74 -8.22
C GLU A 162 -12.47 23.07 -9.27
N ILE A 163 -11.21 22.80 -8.91
CA ILE A 163 -10.08 22.88 -9.83
C ILE A 163 -9.69 21.46 -10.24
N ILE A 164 -9.59 21.22 -11.54
CA ILE A 164 -9.22 19.91 -12.10
C ILE A 164 -7.80 20.01 -12.63
N HIS A 165 -6.93 19.14 -12.10
CA HIS A 165 -5.58 18.95 -12.62
C HIS A 165 -5.55 17.72 -13.52
N HIS A 166 -5.29 17.93 -14.81
CA HIS A 166 -5.15 16.85 -15.80
C HIS A 166 -3.72 16.35 -15.81
N ALA A 167 -3.53 15.06 -15.74
CA ALA A 167 -2.21 14.44 -15.91
C ALA A 167 -1.72 14.61 -17.35
N LYS A 168 -0.42 14.81 -17.50
CA LYS A 168 0.25 14.78 -18.80
C LYS A 168 0.92 13.44 -18.99
N PHE A 169 0.83 12.90 -20.19
CA PHE A 169 1.42 11.60 -20.53
C PHE A 169 2.37 11.76 -21.71
N GLU A 170 3.50 11.07 -21.65
CA GLU A 170 4.50 11.00 -22.72
C GLU A 170 4.96 9.55 -22.86
N GLY A 171 5.21 9.09 -24.08
CA GLY A 171 5.75 7.76 -24.34
C GLY A 171 4.79 6.81 -25.06
N ASN A 172 5.03 5.51 -24.97
CA ASN A 172 4.26 4.48 -25.64
C ASN A 172 2.87 4.30 -24.99
N GLU A 173 1.80 4.26 -25.80
CA GLU A 173 0.41 4.20 -25.36
C GLU A 173 0.12 3.00 -24.44
N TYR A 174 0.59 1.80 -24.80
CA TYR A 174 0.45 0.61 -23.97
C TYR A 174 1.11 0.76 -22.59
N LYS A 175 2.26 1.44 -22.54
CA LYS A 175 3.00 1.72 -21.31
C LYS A 175 2.34 2.84 -20.48
N ILE A 176 1.70 3.79 -21.12
CA ILE A 176 0.87 4.81 -20.47
C ILE A 176 -0.32 4.14 -19.77
N GLU A 177 -1.03 3.24 -20.45
CA GLU A 177 -2.13 2.49 -19.82
C GLU A 177 -1.68 1.62 -18.63
N PHE A 178 -0.46 1.07 -18.70
CA PHE A 178 0.14 0.37 -17.57
C PHE A 178 0.38 1.33 -16.39
N LEU A 179 0.93 2.54 -16.64
CA LEU A 179 1.12 3.57 -15.60
C LEU A 179 -0.21 3.98 -14.97
N LYS A 180 -1.25 4.26 -15.76
CA LYS A 180 -2.58 4.64 -15.26
C LYS A 180 -3.17 3.61 -14.31
N LYS A 181 -3.00 2.31 -14.61
CA LYS A 181 -3.53 1.21 -13.79
C LYS A 181 -2.76 0.96 -12.50
N ASN A 182 -1.46 1.24 -12.49
CA ASN A 182 -0.56 0.87 -11.40
C ASN A 182 -0.08 2.07 -10.57
N CYS A 183 -0.39 3.30 -10.99
CA CYS A 183 -0.07 4.51 -10.25
C CYS A 183 -1.24 4.94 -9.35
N LEU A 184 -0.92 5.47 -8.16
CA LEU A 184 -1.94 6.06 -7.27
C LEU A 184 -2.42 7.43 -7.78
N ALA A 185 -1.60 8.13 -8.56
CA ALA A 185 -1.95 9.43 -9.13
C ALA A 185 -3.10 9.29 -10.12
N LEU A 186 -4.08 10.19 -10.02
CA LEU A 186 -5.28 10.18 -10.85
C LEU A 186 -5.05 10.93 -12.15
N GLU A 187 -5.60 10.44 -13.25
CA GLU A 187 -5.59 11.15 -14.54
C GLU A 187 -6.26 12.51 -14.44
N ASN A 188 -7.39 12.58 -13.74
CA ASN A 188 -8.14 13.80 -13.47
C ASN A 188 -8.27 13.99 -11.97
N LEU A 189 -7.40 14.80 -11.38
CA LEU A 189 -7.40 15.10 -9.96
C LEU A 189 -8.28 16.33 -9.70
N LYS A 190 -9.41 16.12 -9.02
CA LYS A 190 -10.37 17.14 -8.64
C LYS A 190 -10.09 17.62 -7.22
N LEU A 191 -9.87 18.91 -7.07
CA LEU A 191 -9.52 19.53 -5.79
C LEU A 191 -10.38 20.76 -5.53
N LYS A 192 -10.62 21.03 -4.23
CA LYS A 192 -11.30 22.24 -3.75
C LYS A 192 -10.57 22.82 -2.54
N ILE A 193 -10.66 24.12 -2.30
CA ILE A 193 -10.21 24.72 -1.05
C ILE A 193 -10.99 24.08 0.10
N GLY A 194 -10.30 23.56 1.12
CA GLY A 194 -10.88 22.79 2.22
C GLY A 194 -10.86 21.26 1.98
N ALA A 195 -10.46 20.79 0.79
CA ALA A 195 -10.36 19.36 0.54
C ALA A 195 -9.22 18.72 1.35
N GLN A 196 -9.52 17.59 1.99
CA GLN A 196 -8.51 16.76 2.65
C GLN A 196 -7.79 15.90 1.62
N VAL A 197 -6.47 16.00 1.65
CA VAL A 197 -5.59 15.31 0.69
C VAL A 197 -4.48 14.56 1.39
N MET A 198 -3.89 13.62 0.67
CA MET A 198 -2.72 12.87 1.10
C MET A 198 -1.63 12.96 0.05
N MET A 199 -0.40 13.16 0.49
CA MET A 199 0.80 13.06 -0.33
C MET A 199 1.03 11.61 -0.76
N ILE A 200 1.35 11.38 -2.04
CA ILE A 200 1.64 10.05 -2.60
C ILE A 200 3.07 9.92 -3.12
N LYS A 201 3.95 10.82 -2.72
CA LYS A 201 5.40 10.80 -3.02
C LYS A 201 6.23 11.33 -1.85
N ASN A 202 7.52 11.01 -1.84
CA ASN A 202 8.48 11.44 -0.81
C ASN A 202 9.27 12.69 -1.20
N THR A 203 8.79 13.50 -2.17
CA THR A 203 9.53 14.63 -2.74
C THR A 203 9.84 15.71 -1.72
N TYR A 204 8.96 15.90 -0.72
CA TYR A 204 9.08 16.93 0.31
C TYR A 204 9.56 16.38 1.66
N GLN A 205 10.36 15.30 1.65
CA GLN A 205 10.85 14.64 2.85
C GLN A 205 11.70 15.56 3.76
N LYS A 206 12.44 16.50 3.16
CA LYS A 206 13.22 17.53 3.91
C LYS A 206 12.33 18.43 4.74
N ASP A 207 11.06 18.61 4.35
CA ASP A 207 10.05 19.36 5.07
C ASP A 207 9.26 18.49 6.07
N GLY A 208 9.62 17.22 6.22
CA GLY A 208 8.92 16.25 7.05
C GLY A 208 7.62 15.74 6.40
N ILE A 209 7.44 15.96 5.09
CA ILE A 209 6.28 15.50 4.33
C ILE A 209 6.69 14.29 3.51
N ILE A 210 6.07 13.16 3.78
CA ILE A 210 6.35 11.87 3.16
C ILE A 210 5.06 11.30 2.55
N ASN A 211 5.20 10.22 1.81
CA ASN A 211 4.06 9.43 1.35
C ASN A 211 3.17 9.01 2.52
N GLY A 212 1.87 9.30 2.44
CA GLY A 212 0.90 9.12 3.53
C GLY A 212 0.63 10.38 4.37
N SER A 213 1.42 11.46 4.24
CA SER A 213 1.20 12.70 4.98
C SER A 213 -0.13 13.35 4.59
N LEU A 214 -0.99 13.61 5.58
CA LEU A 214 -2.30 14.23 5.42
C LEU A 214 -2.22 15.75 5.50
N GLY A 215 -3.06 16.41 4.73
CA GLY A 215 -3.19 17.87 4.75
C GLY A 215 -4.54 18.35 4.23
N VAL A 216 -4.79 19.64 4.32
CA VAL A 216 -5.98 20.32 3.82
C VAL A 216 -5.57 21.45 2.88
N ILE A 217 -6.24 21.54 1.73
CA ILE A 217 -5.99 22.62 0.77
C ILE A 217 -6.48 23.95 1.34
N LYS A 218 -5.57 24.89 1.50
CA LYS A 218 -5.87 26.26 1.99
C LYS A 218 -6.18 27.21 0.87
N SER A 219 -5.48 27.10 -0.24
CA SER A 219 -5.62 27.97 -1.40
C SER A 219 -4.94 27.35 -2.62
N PHE A 220 -4.98 28.05 -3.73
CA PHE A 220 -4.23 27.72 -4.94
C PHE A 220 -3.32 28.88 -5.35
N SER A 221 -2.15 28.57 -5.88
CA SER A 221 -1.20 29.58 -6.36
C SER A 221 -1.77 30.36 -7.58
N SER A 222 -1.59 31.67 -7.60
CA SER A 222 -2.20 32.56 -8.61
C SER A 222 -1.78 32.29 -10.04
N LYS A 223 -0.54 31.80 -10.29
CA LYS A 223 -0.01 31.65 -11.67
C LYS A 223 -0.30 30.29 -12.29
N LYS A 224 -0.32 29.22 -11.48
CA LYS A 224 -0.36 27.83 -12.00
C LYS A 224 -1.47 26.99 -11.37
N ASN A 225 -2.29 27.57 -10.50
CA ASN A 225 -3.32 26.89 -9.72
C ASN A 225 -2.80 25.66 -8.94
N TYR A 226 -1.51 25.69 -8.55
CA TYR A 226 -0.98 24.61 -7.72
C TYR A 226 -1.56 24.69 -6.31
N PRO A 227 -1.98 23.54 -5.71
CA PRO A 227 -2.55 23.55 -4.38
C PRO A 227 -1.52 23.96 -3.33
N ILE A 228 -1.91 24.85 -2.43
CA ILE A 228 -1.20 25.18 -1.20
C ILE A 228 -1.85 24.37 -0.09
N VAL A 229 -1.10 23.44 0.46
CA VAL A 229 -1.58 22.44 1.42
C VAL A 229 -1.00 22.72 2.79
N GLN A 230 -1.86 22.84 3.80
CA GLN A 230 -1.47 22.81 5.20
C GLN A 230 -1.48 21.34 5.67
N PHE A 231 -0.31 20.83 6.01
CA PHE A 231 -0.12 19.47 6.50
C PHE A 231 -0.37 19.36 8.02
N ALA A 232 -0.48 18.12 8.50
CA ALA A 232 -0.73 17.83 9.93
C ALA A 232 0.36 18.41 10.88
N ASN A 233 1.59 18.59 10.39
CA ASN A 233 2.70 19.22 11.11
C ASN A 233 2.66 20.77 11.04
N PHE A 234 1.54 21.37 10.65
CA PHE A 234 1.29 22.80 10.48
C PHE A 234 2.12 23.51 9.39
N ARG A 235 2.91 22.79 8.59
CA ARG A 235 3.61 23.37 7.45
C ARG A 235 2.67 23.59 6.29
N GLU A 236 2.82 24.74 5.63
CA GLU A 236 2.13 25.07 4.40
C GLU A 236 3.12 24.99 3.22
N LEU A 237 2.80 24.15 2.24
CA LEU A 237 3.63 23.98 1.06
C LEU A 237 2.78 24.10 -0.22
N THR A 238 3.36 24.74 -1.24
CA THR A 238 2.82 24.69 -2.59
C THR A 238 3.27 23.40 -3.26
N ILE A 239 2.30 22.55 -3.63
CA ILE A 239 2.58 21.25 -4.20
C ILE A 239 2.54 21.33 -5.71
N GLY A 240 3.70 21.24 -6.34
CA GLY A 240 3.85 21.21 -7.81
C GLY A 240 3.64 19.80 -8.38
N PRO A 241 3.60 19.68 -9.72
CA PRO A 241 3.51 18.39 -10.40
C PRO A 241 4.81 17.61 -10.26
N GLU A 242 4.65 16.28 -10.17
CA GLU A 242 5.71 15.29 -10.09
C GLU A 242 5.61 14.28 -11.22
N GLU A 243 6.71 13.60 -11.51
CA GLU A 243 6.77 12.63 -12.60
C GLU A 243 6.77 11.19 -12.08
N TRP A 244 5.98 10.32 -12.68
CA TRP A 244 6.06 8.87 -12.54
C TRP A 244 6.62 8.31 -13.83
N LEU A 245 7.75 7.63 -13.71
CA LEU A 245 8.50 7.12 -14.84
C LEU A 245 8.35 5.60 -14.93
N LEU A 246 8.07 5.09 -16.10
CA LEU A 246 8.23 3.68 -16.41
C LEU A 246 9.52 3.53 -17.20
N GLU A 247 10.53 3.02 -16.55
CA GLU A 247 11.88 2.91 -17.08
C GLU A 247 12.30 1.45 -17.25
N HIS A 248 13.22 1.23 -18.17
CA HIS A 248 13.98 -0.02 -18.23
C HIS A 248 15.45 0.29 -18.40
N PHE A 249 16.30 -0.58 -17.89
CA PHE A 249 17.73 -0.49 -18.16
C PHE A 249 18.02 -1.03 -19.57
N ASP A 250 18.62 -0.20 -20.40
CA ASP A 250 19.09 -0.61 -21.72
C ASP A 250 20.56 -1.08 -21.59
N TYR A 251 20.78 -2.36 -21.86
CA TYR A 251 22.09 -3.00 -21.71
C TYR A 251 23.07 -2.63 -22.84
N GLU A 252 22.60 -2.09 -23.96
CA GLU A 252 23.48 -1.64 -25.06
C GLU A 252 24.07 -0.27 -24.74
N SER A 253 23.21 0.67 -24.37
CA SER A 253 23.63 2.02 -23.97
C SER A 253 24.12 2.10 -22.50
N LYS A 254 23.86 1.06 -21.69
CA LYS A 254 24.10 1.02 -20.23
C LYS A 254 23.41 2.18 -19.48
N THR A 255 22.25 2.60 -19.93
CA THR A 255 21.47 3.71 -19.35
C THR A 255 20.05 3.29 -19.03
N LEU A 256 19.39 4.04 -18.14
CA LEU A 256 17.94 3.96 -17.97
C LEU A 256 17.25 4.68 -19.13
N VAL A 257 16.30 4.00 -19.74
CA VAL A 257 15.48 4.54 -20.82
C VAL A 257 14.04 4.64 -20.36
N THR A 258 13.47 5.83 -20.40
CA THR A 258 12.06 6.07 -20.06
C THR A 258 11.16 5.59 -21.21
N GLU A 259 10.28 4.63 -20.96
CA GLU A 259 9.30 4.11 -21.93
C GLU A 259 7.98 4.88 -21.89
N ALA A 260 7.59 5.34 -20.71
CA ALA A 260 6.44 6.21 -20.51
C ALA A 260 6.63 7.06 -19.26
N LYS A 261 5.98 8.22 -19.28
CA LYS A 261 5.99 9.20 -18.19
C LYS A 261 4.57 9.73 -17.97
N MET A 262 4.20 9.87 -16.71
CA MET A 262 3.00 10.57 -16.25
C MET A 262 3.44 11.72 -15.35
N THR A 263 2.95 12.93 -15.63
CA THR A 263 3.19 14.11 -14.79
C THR A 263 1.87 14.57 -14.17
N GLN A 264 1.78 14.62 -12.84
CA GLN A 264 0.57 15.01 -12.11
C GLN A 264 0.95 15.60 -10.75
N ILE A 265 0.04 16.32 -10.10
CA ILE A 265 0.14 16.73 -8.70
C ILE A 265 0.15 15.47 -7.83
N PRO A 266 1.14 15.28 -6.91
CA PRO A 266 1.30 14.07 -6.12
C PRO A 266 0.35 14.01 -4.91
N LEU A 267 -0.93 14.29 -5.14
CA LEU A 267 -1.99 14.29 -4.15
C LEU A 267 -3.16 13.40 -4.56
N ILE A 268 -3.84 12.83 -3.57
CA ILE A 268 -5.15 12.19 -3.72
C ILE A 268 -6.08 12.69 -2.63
N LEU A 269 -7.41 12.61 -2.86
CA LEU A 269 -8.39 12.83 -1.79
C LEU A 269 -8.23 11.77 -0.70
N ALA A 270 -8.30 12.16 0.56
CA ALA A 270 -7.91 11.32 1.69
C ALA A 270 -8.95 11.26 2.82
N TRP A 271 -10.23 11.42 2.53
CA TRP A 271 -11.27 11.11 3.52
C TRP A 271 -11.50 9.60 3.65
N ALA A 272 -11.27 8.85 2.56
CA ALA A 272 -11.31 7.40 2.58
C ALA A 272 -10.25 6.80 1.68
N MET A 273 -9.78 5.58 2.04
CA MET A 273 -8.95 4.73 1.20
C MET A 273 -9.18 3.26 1.50
N THR A 274 -8.73 2.36 0.61
CA THR A 274 -8.83 0.93 0.92
C THR A 274 -7.70 0.48 1.84
N ILE A 275 -7.98 -0.54 2.67
CA ILE A 275 -6.98 -1.18 3.54
C ILE A 275 -5.80 -1.70 2.70
N HIS A 276 -6.06 -2.28 1.52
CA HIS A 276 -5.00 -2.72 0.60
C HIS A 276 -4.08 -1.57 0.14
N LYS A 277 -4.66 -0.43 -0.24
CA LYS A 277 -3.87 0.74 -0.67
C LYS A 277 -3.17 1.45 0.49
N SER A 278 -3.61 1.23 1.73
CA SER A 278 -2.93 1.74 2.92
C SER A 278 -1.74 0.88 3.35
N GLN A 279 -1.58 -0.33 2.78
CA GLN A 279 -0.45 -1.19 3.08
C GLN A 279 0.86 -0.47 2.73
N GLY A 280 1.87 -0.60 3.59
CA GLY A 280 3.12 0.19 3.47
C GLY A 280 3.04 1.64 3.96
N LEU A 281 1.85 2.26 4.08
CA LEU A 281 1.69 3.63 4.57
C LEU A 281 1.69 3.69 6.10
N THR A 282 2.04 4.87 6.63
CA THR A 282 1.82 5.25 8.04
C THR A 282 0.90 6.46 8.05
N LEU A 283 -0.21 6.36 8.77
CA LEU A 283 -1.24 7.40 8.84
C LEU A 283 -1.32 7.95 10.27
N ASP A 284 -1.43 9.26 10.40
CA ASP A 284 -1.54 9.91 11.72
C ASP A 284 -2.90 9.63 12.36
N LYS A 285 -3.98 9.62 11.54
CA LYS A 285 -5.35 9.38 12.01
C LYS A 285 -6.11 8.48 11.05
N ILE A 286 -6.75 7.45 11.60
CA ILE A 286 -7.59 6.50 10.85
C ILE A 286 -8.95 6.33 11.52
N ALA A 287 -9.95 6.03 10.71
CA ALA A 287 -11.24 5.54 11.16
C ALA A 287 -11.55 4.22 10.45
N CYS A 288 -12.07 3.24 11.15
CA CYS A 288 -12.41 1.96 10.55
C CYS A 288 -13.62 1.31 11.22
N ASP A 289 -14.40 0.59 10.41
CA ASP A 289 -15.44 -0.30 10.87
C ASP A 289 -14.89 -1.74 10.88
N LEU A 290 -14.81 -2.32 12.06
CA LEU A 290 -14.26 -3.66 12.27
C LEU A 290 -15.36 -4.68 12.63
N LYS A 291 -16.64 -4.29 12.57
CA LYS A 291 -17.77 -5.18 12.82
C LYS A 291 -17.87 -6.28 11.77
N ASP A 292 -17.59 -5.91 10.53
CA ASP A 292 -17.61 -6.81 9.38
C ASP A 292 -16.19 -7.04 8.85
N SER A 293 -15.23 -7.39 9.73
CA SER A 293 -13.91 -7.84 9.32
C SER A 293 -14.04 -9.16 8.55
N PHE A 294 -13.84 -9.12 7.24
CA PHE A 294 -14.23 -10.20 6.33
C PHE A 294 -13.10 -11.18 6.06
N SER A 295 -11.86 -10.78 6.29
CA SER A 295 -10.71 -11.63 6.05
C SER A 295 -9.73 -11.60 7.21
N GLU A 296 -9.07 -12.72 7.40
CA GLU A 296 -8.01 -12.90 8.38
C GLU A 296 -6.92 -11.85 8.19
N GLY A 297 -6.37 -11.32 9.28
CA GLY A 297 -5.36 -10.27 9.27
C GLY A 297 -5.85 -8.84 8.95
N GLN A 298 -7.08 -8.66 8.47
CA GLN A 298 -7.57 -7.36 7.99
C GLN A 298 -7.64 -6.30 9.08
N ALA A 299 -8.12 -6.66 10.29
CA ALA A 299 -8.17 -5.76 11.44
C ALA A 299 -6.75 -5.33 11.86
N TYR A 300 -5.82 -6.29 11.90
CA TYR A 300 -4.41 -6.00 12.17
C TYR A 300 -3.83 -5.03 11.15
N VAL A 301 -4.02 -5.30 9.84
CA VAL A 301 -3.49 -4.41 8.79
C VAL A 301 -4.09 -3.02 8.90
N ALA A 302 -5.40 -2.88 9.12
CA ALA A 302 -6.04 -1.58 9.27
C ALA A 302 -5.48 -0.78 10.45
N LEU A 303 -5.48 -1.35 11.65
CA LEU A 303 -5.04 -0.65 12.87
C LEU A 303 -3.52 -0.43 12.88
N SER A 304 -2.72 -1.33 12.32
CA SER A 304 -1.27 -1.15 12.20
C SER A 304 -0.85 -0.01 11.27
N ARG A 305 -1.78 0.59 10.52
CA ARG A 305 -1.50 1.83 9.74
C ARG A 305 -1.35 3.04 10.63
N ALA A 306 -2.02 3.07 11.78
CA ALA A 306 -1.92 4.19 12.70
C ALA A 306 -0.53 4.28 13.35
N ARG A 307 -0.06 5.50 13.53
CA ARG A 307 1.19 5.79 14.24
C ARG A 307 1.03 5.56 15.75
N SER A 308 -0.13 5.92 16.30
CA SER A 308 -0.43 5.81 17.72
C SER A 308 -1.87 5.40 17.96
N LEU A 309 -2.18 4.97 19.18
CA LEU A 309 -3.52 4.59 19.60
C LEU A 309 -4.49 5.79 19.56
N GLU A 310 -4.01 7.00 19.88
CA GLU A 310 -4.81 8.23 19.86
C GLU A 310 -5.31 8.57 18.45
N GLY A 311 -4.55 8.15 17.42
CA GLY A 311 -4.93 8.34 16.02
C GLY A 311 -6.01 7.39 15.53
N ILE A 312 -6.49 6.45 16.36
CA ILE A 312 -7.48 5.47 15.98
C ILE A 312 -8.88 5.89 16.41
N THR A 313 -9.81 5.86 15.47
CA THR A 313 -11.25 5.90 15.72
C THR A 313 -11.86 4.61 15.17
N ILE A 314 -12.68 3.94 15.98
CA ILE A 314 -13.39 2.72 15.59
C ILE A 314 -14.88 3.07 15.51
N ASP A 315 -15.52 2.80 14.38
CA ASP A 315 -16.97 3.01 14.24
C ASP A 315 -17.74 1.90 14.97
N SER A 316 -17.33 0.64 14.73
CA SER A 316 -17.83 -0.52 15.45
C SER A 316 -16.81 -1.67 15.36
N ILE A 317 -16.86 -2.61 16.34
CA ILE A 317 -15.96 -3.76 16.40
C ILE A 317 -16.70 -5.00 16.91
N ASP A 318 -16.45 -6.13 16.26
CA ASP A 318 -16.88 -7.44 16.71
C ASP A 318 -15.62 -8.30 16.95
N PHE A 319 -15.20 -8.40 18.20
CA PHE A 319 -14.00 -9.14 18.58
C PHE A 319 -14.05 -10.63 18.21
N SER A 320 -15.24 -11.22 18.09
CA SER A 320 -15.40 -12.63 17.71
C SER A 320 -15.04 -12.91 16.25
N LYS A 321 -15.06 -11.89 15.41
CA LYS A 321 -14.72 -11.98 13.99
C LYS A 321 -13.24 -11.68 13.68
N ILE A 322 -12.50 -11.20 14.67
CA ILE A 322 -11.08 -10.93 14.49
C ILE A 322 -10.32 -12.24 14.59
N SER A 323 -9.71 -12.62 13.49
CA SER A 323 -9.00 -13.89 13.37
C SER A 323 -7.69 -13.72 12.60
N ALA A 324 -6.81 -14.68 12.80
CA ALA A 324 -5.58 -14.83 12.03
C ALA A 324 -5.55 -16.20 11.37
N ASN A 325 -4.94 -16.28 10.20
CA ASN A 325 -4.85 -17.53 9.47
C ASN A 325 -4.02 -18.57 10.22
N GLN A 326 -4.58 -19.76 10.41
CA GLN A 326 -3.95 -20.83 11.20
C GLN A 326 -2.71 -21.44 10.51
N GLU A 327 -2.67 -21.47 9.18
CA GLU A 327 -1.47 -21.92 8.44
C GLU A 327 -0.33 -20.93 8.58
N ALA A 328 -0.64 -19.62 8.49
CA ALA A 328 0.34 -18.58 8.73
C ALA A 328 0.88 -18.62 10.17
N ILE A 329 0.02 -18.86 11.18
CA ILE A 329 0.47 -19.05 12.56
C ILE A 329 1.43 -20.23 12.67
N LYS A 330 1.09 -21.39 12.07
CA LYS A 330 1.96 -22.58 12.07
C LYS A 330 3.30 -22.31 11.37
N PHE A 331 3.29 -21.52 10.28
CA PHE A 331 4.52 -21.10 9.61
C PHE A 331 5.44 -20.37 10.58
N TYR A 332 4.95 -19.35 11.30
CA TYR A 332 5.76 -18.62 12.28
C TYR A 332 6.20 -19.47 13.47
N GLN A 333 5.37 -20.41 13.94
CA GLN A 333 5.75 -21.34 15.01
C GLN A 333 6.90 -22.28 14.63
N LYS A 334 7.10 -22.54 13.35
CA LYS A 334 8.20 -23.38 12.85
C LYS A 334 9.53 -22.66 12.85
N TYR A 335 9.54 -21.32 12.73
CA TYR A 335 10.75 -20.53 12.51
C TYR A 335 11.04 -19.50 13.62
N GLY A 336 10.11 -19.32 14.60
CA GLY A 336 10.18 -18.35 15.68
C GLY A 336 10.51 -18.92 17.05
#